data_3a11bac407ab445468670bfe7b7ef310
#
_entry.id   3a11bac407ab445468670bfe7b7ef310
#
_cell.length_a   1.000
_cell.length_b   1.000
_cell.length_c   1.000
_cell.angle_alpha   90.00
_cell.angle_beta   90.00
_cell.angle_gamma   90.00
#
_symmetry.space_group_name_H-M   'P 1'
#
loop_
_entity.id
_entity.type
_entity.pdbx_description
1 polymer ?
#
loop_
_entity_poly.entity_id
_entity_poly.type
_entity_poly.pdbx_seq_one_letter_code
_entity_poly.pdbx_strand_id
1 'polypeptide(L)'
;MTPLTFPEALDYLYSFVDYSLQRSYRYSAEVFDLDRVRDLLARLGNPQDGFASLHVAGTKGKGSVSALMASSLSAAGFKTGLYTSPHLLRFTERILVGMEEIPEEQVARLVAEMQPHVAAVPGLTTFELVTALAFAHFAREAVDVAVVEVGLGGRLDATNVIQPLVSVITSLSYDHMHLLGDTLSQIAAEKAGIIKAGVPVVLAPQQREAELIVLEAASREGAPVIQVGKDWLYAPGAHDLDGQSLYIWSPEEQPLMDAFVESAGEEEWAPPRYEIPLLGYHQVVNAAVAYAALRTADAGGIHVPEASIRAGFRSAVWPGRFQVLSRSPAVVVDSAHNRDSALKLRIALDDYFPGQPVTLIFGASGDKDIPGMMEELLPRVSRLIVTQAVHPRAADPQELSSLAQRHGVRVETLAPVEAALARAIERARPGEVIVSAGSLFVAGEVLAAWPQLQRLVVSETAAAR
;
A
#
# COMPACT_ATOMS: atom_id res chain seq x y z
N MET A 1 -36.91 -9.24 2.18
CA MET A 1 -36.27 -7.91 2.16
C MET A 1 -36.09 -7.52 0.71
N THR A 2 -36.34 -6.26 0.36
CA THR A 2 -35.99 -5.74 -0.96
C THR A 2 -34.47 -5.81 -1.08
N PRO A 3 -33.89 -6.31 -2.18
CA PRO A 3 -32.45 -6.34 -2.33
C PRO A 3 -31.93 -4.90 -2.36
N LEU A 4 -30.84 -4.65 -1.60
CA LEU A 4 -30.15 -3.37 -1.65
C LEU A 4 -29.46 -3.20 -3.02
N THR A 5 -29.42 -1.98 -3.52
CA THR A 5 -28.49 -1.59 -4.58
C THR A 5 -27.10 -1.35 -4.00
N PHE A 6 -26.07 -1.36 -4.83
CA PHE A 6 -24.69 -1.08 -4.38
C PHE A 6 -24.53 0.32 -3.77
N PRO A 7 -25.09 1.42 -4.34
CA PRO A 7 -25.08 2.72 -3.67
C PRO A 7 -25.73 2.72 -2.28
N GLU A 8 -26.90 2.08 -2.13
CA GLU A 8 -27.58 1.97 -0.84
C GLU A 8 -26.75 1.17 0.18
N ALA A 9 -26.05 0.15 -0.27
CA ALA A 9 -25.14 -0.62 0.58
C ALA A 9 -23.93 0.23 1.03
N LEU A 10 -23.36 1.05 0.16
CA LEU A 10 -22.31 1.98 0.53
C LEU A 10 -22.80 3.06 1.49
N ASP A 11 -23.97 3.64 1.22
CA ASP A 11 -24.59 4.63 2.12
C ASP A 11 -24.81 4.03 3.52
N TYR A 12 -25.25 2.77 3.59
CA TYR A 12 -25.38 2.07 4.87
C TYR A 12 -24.02 1.90 5.56
N LEU A 13 -22.97 1.42 4.88
CA LEU A 13 -21.64 1.24 5.46
C LEU A 13 -21.05 2.58 5.95
N TYR A 14 -21.21 3.64 5.19
CA TYR A 14 -20.68 4.96 5.53
C TYR A 14 -21.58 5.77 6.48
N SER A 15 -22.77 5.27 6.83
CA SER A 15 -23.58 5.86 7.89
C SER A 15 -23.02 5.62 9.30
N PHE A 16 -22.11 4.68 9.45
CA PHE A 16 -21.38 4.41 10.69
C PHE A 16 -20.20 5.35 10.88
N VAL A 17 -19.63 5.37 12.08
CA VAL A 17 -18.47 6.21 12.35
C VAL A 17 -17.30 5.80 11.47
N ASP A 18 -16.91 6.68 10.57
CA ASP A 18 -15.71 6.52 9.73
C ASP A 18 -14.60 7.45 10.23
N TYR A 19 -13.70 6.88 11.00
CA TYR A 19 -12.54 7.63 11.52
C TYR A 19 -11.57 8.05 10.40
N SER A 20 -11.62 7.46 9.22
CA SER A 20 -10.79 7.88 8.09
C SER A 20 -11.19 9.26 7.55
N LEU A 21 -12.42 9.70 7.80
CA LEU A 21 -12.94 11.01 7.41
C LEU A 21 -12.73 12.11 8.46
N GLN A 22 -12.38 11.74 9.69
CA GLN A 22 -12.21 12.68 10.81
C GLN A 22 -10.76 13.20 10.86
N ARG A 23 -10.60 14.49 11.16
CA ARG A 23 -9.28 15.12 11.31
C ARG A 23 -8.59 14.77 12.63
N SER A 24 -9.37 14.49 13.68
CA SER A 24 -8.86 14.12 15.00
C SER A 24 -9.82 13.17 15.71
N TYR A 25 -9.28 12.12 16.32
CA TYR A 25 -9.98 11.20 17.22
C TYR A 25 -8.95 10.54 18.16
N ARG A 26 -9.42 9.89 19.22
CA ARG A 26 -8.54 9.23 20.19
C ARG A 26 -8.37 7.76 19.81
N TYR A 27 -7.12 7.32 19.63
CA TYR A 27 -6.80 5.91 19.44
C TYR A 27 -6.65 5.22 20.81
N SER A 28 -7.70 4.56 21.28
CA SER A 28 -7.71 3.85 22.56
C SER A 28 -8.61 2.64 22.50
N ALA A 29 -8.43 1.69 23.43
CA ALA A 29 -9.28 0.50 23.53
C ALA A 29 -10.76 0.82 23.83
N GLU A 30 -11.07 2.02 24.34
CA GLU A 30 -12.44 2.48 24.55
C GLU A 30 -13.13 2.82 23.22
N VAL A 31 -12.36 3.28 22.23
CA VAL A 31 -12.84 3.70 20.91
C VAL A 31 -12.73 2.55 19.90
N PHE A 32 -11.63 1.78 19.95
CA PHE A 32 -11.34 0.66 19.07
C PHE A 32 -11.36 -0.65 19.86
N ASP A 33 -12.57 -1.17 20.03
CA ASP A 33 -12.82 -2.39 20.82
C ASP A 33 -12.96 -3.60 19.89
N LEU A 34 -11.98 -4.50 19.93
CA LEU A 34 -12.01 -5.71 19.11
C LEU A 34 -13.17 -6.67 19.48
N ASP A 35 -13.78 -6.52 20.64
CA ASP A 35 -14.88 -7.39 21.04
C ASP A 35 -16.14 -7.12 20.23
N ARG A 36 -16.34 -5.89 19.76
CA ARG A 36 -17.45 -5.56 18.84
C ARG A 36 -17.33 -6.30 17.51
N VAL A 37 -16.18 -6.25 16.89
CA VAL A 37 -15.98 -6.95 15.60
C VAL A 37 -15.99 -8.47 15.80
N ARG A 38 -15.50 -8.99 16.93
CA ARG A 38 -15.61 -10.42 17.30
C ARG A 38 -17.06 -10.84 17.47
N ASP A 39 -17.89 -10.06 18.17
CA ASP A 39 -19.32 -10.36 18.33
C ASP A 39 -20.04 -10.37 16.98
N LEU A 40 -19.75 -9.38 16.11
CA LEU A 40 -20.31 -9.37 14.75
C LEU A 40 -19.89 -10.61 13.95
N LEU A 41 -18.60 -10.96 13.96
CA LEU A 41 -18.09 -12.12 13.25
C LEU A 41 -18.65 -13.45 13.81
N ALA A 42 -18.80 -13.56 15.12
CA ALA A 42 -19.45 -14.73 15.75
C ALA A 42 -20.90 -14.90 15.27
N ARG A 43 -21.66 -13.81 15.15
CA ARG A 43 -23.02 -13.83 14.59
C ARG A 43 -23.09 -14.19 13.12
N LEU A 44 -22.00 -13.94 12.37
CA LEU A 44 -21.82 -14.33 10.97
C LEU A 44 -21.24 -15.74 10.80
N GLY A 45 -21.02 -16.49 11.92
CA GLY A 45 -20.49 -17.84 11.91
C GLY A 45 -18.97 -17.94 11.86
N ASN A 46 -18.26 -16.89 12.33
CA ASN A 46 -16.79 -16.79 12.35
C ASN A 46 -16.15 -17.01 10.97
N PRO A 47 -16.52 -16.24 9.96
CA PRO A 47 -16.02 -16.43 8.59
C PRO A 47 -14.50 -16.35 8.48
N GLN A 48 -13.81 -15.61 9.39
CA GLN A 48 -12.36 -15.47 9.44
C GLN A 48 -11.62 -16.79 9.75
N ASP A 49 -12.30 -17.79 10.30
CA ASP A 49 -11.74 -19.10 10.62
C ASP A 49 -11.80 -20.07 9.42
N GLY A 50 -12.46 -19.66 8.33
CA GLY A 50 -12.71 -20.47 7.13
C GLY A 50 -11.56 -20.51 6.13
N PHE A 51 -10.47 -19.74 6.33
CA PHE A 51 -9.33 -19.65 5.42
C PHE A 51 -8.01 -19.41 6.17
N ALA A 52 -6.90 -19.83 5.59
CA ALA A 52 -5.58 -19.45 6.08
C ALA A 52 -5.31 -17.96 5.82
N SER A 53 -4.45 -17.31 6.62
CA SER A 53 -4.18 -15.89 6.43
C SER A 53 -2.71 -15.51 6.62
N LEU A 54 -2.27 -14.45 5.91
CA LEU A 54 -1.03 -13.70 6.12
C LEU A 54 -1.42 -12.28 6.52
N HIS A 55 -0.91 -11.79 7.66
CA HIS A 55 -1.34 -10.51 8.25
C HIS A 55 -0.24 -9.46 8.12
N VAL A 56 -0.54 -8.31 7.49
CA VAL A 56 0.48 -7.31 7.11
C VAL A 56 0.24 -5.99 7.80
N ALA A 57 1.14 -5.61 8.71
CA ALA A 57 1.19 -4.27 9.31
C ALA A 57 2.46 -3.51 8.88
N GLY A 58 2.48 -2.22 9.13
CA GLY A 58 3.59 -1.34 8.81
C GLY A 58 3.16 0.09 8.56
N THR A 59 4.11 0.99 8.36
CA THR A 59 3.79 2.36 7.96
C THR A 59 3.72 2.45 6.45
N LYS A 60 4.72 1.97 5.74
CA LYS A 60 4.85 2.00 4.28
C LYS A 60 5.09 0.60 3.73
N GLY A 61 4.59 0.35 2.51
CA GLY A 61 4.81 -0.90 1.79
C GLY A 61 3.77 -1.98 2.06
N LYS A 62 2.84 -1.83 3.01
CA LYS A 62 1.81 -2.84 3.31
C LYS A 62 1.10 -3.35 2.07
N GLY A 63 0.43 -2.46 1.32
CA GLY A 63 -0.32 -2.83 0.13
C GLY A 63 0.55 -3.42 -0.99
N SER A 64 1.78 -2.90 -1.21
CA SER A 64 2.71 -3.46 -2.21
C SER A 64 3.15 -4.88 -1.83
N VAL A 65 3.51 -5.11 -0.55
CA VAL A 65 3.85 -6.45 -0.03
C VAL A 65 2.65 -7.38 -0.16
N SER A 66 1.46 -6.92 0.23
CA SER A 66 0.22 -7.70 0.13
C SER A 66 -0.11 -8.08 -1.32
N ALA A 67 0.02 -7.16 -2.26
CA ALA A 67 -0.22 -7.41 -3.68
C ALA A 67 0.77 -8.43 -4.27
N LEU A 68 2.08 -8.30 -3.95
CA LEU A 68 3.10 -9.25 -4.38
C LEU A 68 2.86 -10.66 -3.84
N MET A 69 2.50 -10.78 -2.54
CA MET A 69 2.16 -12.07 -1.94
C MET A 69 0.91 -12.67 -2.57
N ALA A 70 -0.18 -11.89 -2.68
CA ALA A 70 -1.44 -12.37 -3.23
C ALA A 70 -1.29 -12.82 -4.70
N SER A 71 -0.56 -12.05 -5.51
CA SER A 71 -0.25 -12.42 -6.90
C SER A 71 0.54 -13.74 -6.99
N SER A 72 1.50 -13.95 -6.08
CA SER A 72 2.30 -15.19 -6.04
C SER A 72 1.50 -16.40 -5.59
N LEU A 73 0.62 -16.22 -4.59
CA LEU A 73 -0.30 -17.27 -4.12
C LEU A 73 -1.30 -17.66 -5.23
N SER A 74 -1.85 -16.68 -5.94
CA SER A 74 -2.73 -16.93 -7.10
C SER A 74 -1.98 -17.64 -8.23
N ALA A 75 -0.72 -17.26 -8.51
CA ALA A 75 0.13 -17.95 -9.49
C ALA A 75 0.50 -19.38 -9.07
N ALA A 76 0.47 -19.69 -7.78
CA ALA A 76 0.64 -21.06 -7.27
C ALA A 76 -0.65 -21.90 -7.33
N GLY A 77 -1.77 -21.32 -7.77
CA GLY A 77 -3.04 -21.99 -7.93
C GLY A 77 -3.98 -21.94 -6.72
N PHE A 78 -3.61 -21.18 -5.65
CA PHE A 78 -4.51 -20.97 -4.53
C PHE A 78 -5.64 -19.99 -4.92
N LYS A 79 -6.86 -20.27 -4.46
CA LYS A 79 -7.93 -19.28 -4.45
C LYS A 79 -7.62 -18.23 -3.39
N THR A 80 -7.00 -17.13 -3.80
CA THR A 80 -6.39 -16.15 -2.91
C THR A 80 -7.33 -15.00 -2.65
N GLY A 81 -7.54 -14.64 -1.36
CA GLY A 81 -8.16 -13.40 -0.94
C GLY A 81 -7.11 -12.31 -0.74
N LEU A 82 -7.46 -11.06 -1.06
CA LEU A 82 -6.66 -9.88 -0.73
C LEU A 82 -7.58 -8.81 -0.13
N TYR A 83 -7.29 -8.41 1.12
CA TYR A 83 -7.96 -7.31 1.78
C TYR A 83 -7.00 -6.16 2.03
N THR A 84 -7.31 -4.98 1.48
CA THR A 84 -6.46 -3.79 1.58
C THR A 84 -7.25 -2.52 1.87
N SER A 85 -6.57 -1.50 2.40
CA SER A 85 -7.19 -0.19 2.68
C SER A 85 -6.18 0.97 2.71
N PRO A 86 -6.63 2.18 2.36
CA PRO A 86 -7.89 2.50 1.69
C PRO A 86 -7.87 2.11 0.19
N HIS A 87 -9.00 2.19 -0.49
CA HIS A 87 -9.06 2.08 -1.95
C HIS A 87 -8.54 3.34 -2.64
N LEU A 88 -8.19 3.22 -3.91
CA LEU A 88 -7.69 4.31 -4.72
C LEU A 88 -8.82 5.03 -5.49
N LEU A 89 -9.69 4.27 -6.14
CA LEU A 89 -10.80 4.76 -6.95
C LEU A 89 -12.16 4.20 -6.51
N ARG A 90 -12.25 2.87 -6.35
CA ARG A 90 -13.51 2.16 -6.11
C ARG A 90 -13.46 1.38 -4.82
N PHE A 91 -14.58 1.34 -4.11
CA PHE A 91 -14.71 0.56 -2.87
C PHE A 91 -14.31 -0.91 -3.06
N THR A 92 -14.67 -1.50 -4.20
CA THR A 92 -14.46 -2.90 -4.54
C THR A 92 -12.98 -3.30 -4.59
N GLU A 93 -12.07 -2.36 -4.84
CA GLU A 93 -10.61 -2.57 -4.78
C GLU A 93 -10.10 -3.05 -3.41
N ARG A 94 -10.89 -2.87 -2.35
CA ARG A 94 -10.51 -3.31 -1.00
C ARG A 94 -10.55 -4.81 -0.81
N ILE A 95 -11.32 -5.53 -1.64
CA ILE A 95 -11.65 -6.94 -1.44
C ILE A 95 -11.52 -7.67 -2.78
N LEU A 96 -10.44 -8.44 -2.94
CA LEU A 96 -10.21 -9.22 -4.15
C LEU A 96 -10.21 -10.71 -3.84
N VAL A 97 -10.72 -11.50 -4.79
CA VAL A 97 -10.57 -12.97 -4.80
C VAL A 97 -10.02 -13.38 -6.16
N GLY A 98 -8.91 -14.11 -6.20
CA GLY A 98 -8.23 -14.47 -7.45
C GLY A 98 -7.72 -13.26 -8.23
N MET A 99 -7.43 -12.14 -7.56
CA MET A 99 -7.05 -10.83 -8.11
C MET A 99 -8.18 -10.09 -8.84
N GLU A 100 -9.43 -10.54 -8.71
CA GLU A 100 -10.63 -9.86 -9.20
C GLU A 100 -11.36 -9.17 -8.05
N GLU A 101 -11.87 -7.96 -8.28
CA GLU A 101 -12.61 -7.19 -7.29
C GLU A 101 -13.95 -7.87 -6.97
N ILE A 102 -14.37 -7.76 -5.70
CA ILE A 102 -15.70 -8.19 -5.29
C ILE A 102 -16.77 -7.52 -6.18
N PRO A 103 -17.70 -8.27 -6.78
CA PRO A 103 -18.80 -7.69 -7.56
C PRO A 103 -19.68 -6.76 -6.69
N GLU A 104 -20.16 -5.66 -7.27
CA GLU A 104 -21.02 -4.68 -6.58
C GLU A 104 -22.29 -5.33 -6.02
N GLU A 105 -22.88 -6.28 -6.76
CA GLU A 105 -24.05 -7.01 -6.28
C GLU A 105 -23.74 -7.89 -5.07
N GLN A 106 -22.51 -8.43 -4.98
CA GLN A 106 -22.10 -9.20 -3.81
C GLN A 106 -21.90 -8.32 -2.58
N VAL A 107 -21.36 -7.10 -2.76
CA VAL A 107 -21.31 -6.11 -1.66
C VAL A 107 -22.71 -5.81 -1.16
N ALA A 108 -23.64 -5.48 -2.06
CA ALA A 108 -25.03 -5.15 -1.71
C ALA A 108 -25.72 -6.32 -0.99
N ARG A 109 -25.54 -7.54 -1.47
CA ARG A 109 -26.10 -8.75 -0.88
C ARG A 109 -25.55 -9.02 0.52
N LEU A 110 -24.22 -8.97 0.68
CA LEU A 110 -23.57 -9.21 1.96
C LEU A 110 -23.97 -8.16 2.99
N VAL A 111 -24.03 -6.88 2.61
CA VAL A 111 -24.50 -5.82 3.50
C VAL A 111 -25.92 -6.07 3.95
N ALA A 112 -26.83 -6.45 3.04
CA ALA A 112 -28.23 -6.76 3.41
C ALA A 112 -28.31 -7.95 4.40
N GLU A 113 -27.49 -8.98 4.19
CA GLU A 113 -27.42 -10.14 5.09
C GLU A 113 -26.82 -9.77 6.46
N MET A 114 -25.87 -8.84 6.51
CA MET A 114 -25.23 -8.39 7.75
C MET A 114 -26.12 -7.46 8.59
N GLN A 115 -27.02 -6.69 8.00
CA GLN A 115 -27.83 -5.68 8.70
C GLN A 115 -28.49 -6.16 10.00
N PRO A 116 -29.17 -7.34 10.06
CA PRO A 116 -29.78 -7.83 11.30
C PRO A 116 -28.74 -8.11 12.41
N HIS A 117 -27.54 -8.55 12.04
CA HIS A 117 -26.45 -8.84 12.97
C HIS A 117 -25.80 -7.55 13.47
N VAL A 118 -25.60 -6.60 12.58
CA VAL A 118 -25.06 -5.26 12.88
C VAL A 118 -25.95 -4.52 13.88
N ALA A 119 -27.26 -4.58 13.70
CA ALA A 119 -28.23 -3.98 14.62
C ALA A 119 -28.14 -4.50 16.05
N ALA A 120 -27.62 -5.71 16.25
CA ALA A 120 -27.45 -6.34 17.55
C ALA A 120 -26.10 -5.98 18.24
N VAL A 121 -25.18 -5.30 17.56
CA VAL A 121 -23.86 -4.92 18.07
C VAL A 121 -23.71 -3.40 18.01
N PRO A 122 -23.97 -2.68 19.12
CA PRO A 122 -23.88 -1.23 19.12
C PRO A 122 -22.43 -0.72 19.01
N GLY A 123 -22.25 0.44 18.39
CA GLY A 123 -20.97 1.14 18.35
C GLY A 123 -19.97 0.64 17.30
N LEU A 124 -20.40 -0.22 16.38
CA LEU A 124 -19.58 -0.63 15.25
C LEU A 124 -19.16 0.58 14.38
N THR A 125 -18.00 0.48 13.78
CA THR A 125 -17.41 1.46 12.88
C THR A 125 -17.50 0.98 11.43
N THR A 126 -17.40 1.90 10.48
CA THR A 126 -17.33 1.56 9.05
C THR A 126 -16.21 0.55 8.76
N PHE A 127 -15.02 0.71 9.37
CA PHE A 127 -13.90 -0.20 9.10
C PHE A 127 -14.15 -1.62 9.66
N GLU A 128 -14.77 -1.76 10.84
CA GLU A 128 -15.17 -3.05 11.39
C GLU A 128 -16.18 -3.76 10.50
N LEU A 129 -17.16 -3.01 9.96
CA LEU A 129 -18.14 -3.56 9.01
C LEU A 129 -17.52 -4.03 7.71
N VAL A 130 -16.63 -3.22 7.12
CA VAL A 130 -15.94 -3.56 5.87
C VAL A 130 -15.01 -4.75 6.05
N THR A 131 -14.35 -4.85 7.22
CA THR A 131 -13.51 -6.01 7.56
C THR A 131 -14.36 -7.29 7.68
N ALA A 132 -15.49 -7.23 8.38
CA ALA A 132 -16.41 -8.36 8.48
C ALA A 132 -17.01 -8.77 7.12
N LEU A 133 -17.34 -7.80 6.27
CA LEU A 133 -17.81 -8.03 4.91
C LEU A 133 -16.74 -8.74 4.07
N ALA A 134 -15.47 -8.32 4.16
CA ALA A 134 -14.36 -8.97 3.46
C ALA A 134 -14.20 -10.43 3.88
N PHE A 135 -14.22 -10.72 5.18
CA PHE A 135 -14.08 -12.07 5.69
C PHE A 135 -15.29 -12.95 5.33
N ALA A 136 -16.51 -12.41 5.39
CA ALA A 136 -17.71 -13.11 4.94
C ALA A 136 -17.67 -13.43 3.43
N HIS A 137 -17.12 -12.53 2.61
CA HIS A 137 -16.91 -12.78 1.19
C HIS A 137 -15.88 -13.88 0.97
N PHE A 138 -14.73 -13.83 1.63
CA PHE A 138 -13.68 -14.85 1.50
C PHE A 138 -14.17 -16.25 1.90
N ALA A 139 -14.88 -16.36 3.01
CA ALA A 139 -15.46 -17.64 3.43
C ALA A 139 -16.51 -18.17 2.42
N ARG A 140 -17.36 -17.28 1.87
CA ARG A 140 -18.37 -17.64 0.86
C ARG A 140 -17.73 -18.12 -0.43
N GLU A 141 -16.65 -17.47 -0.84
CA GLU A 141 -15.89 -17.83 -2.02
C GLU A 141 -14.99 -19.06 -1.80
N ALA A 142 -14.96 -19.64 -0.61
CA ALA A 142 -14.05 -20.74 -0.23
C ALA A 142 -12.59 -20.41 -0.59
N VAL A 143 -12.12 -19.24 -0.14
CA VAL A 143 -10.73 -18.80 -0.29
C VAL A 143 -9.82 -19.75 0.49
N ASP A 144 -8.73 -20.20 -0.13
CA ASP A 144 -7.74 -21.08 0.51
C ASP A 144 -6.87 -20.28 1.50
N VAL A 145 -6.40 -19.11 1.04
CA VAL A 145 -5.51 -18.23 1.80
C VAL A 145 -5.79 -16.76 1.49
N ALA A 146 -5.88 -15.93 2.53
CA ALA A 146 -6.06 -14.49 2.39
C ALA A 146 -4.83 -13.71 2.86
N VAL A 147 -4.44 -12.69 2.10
CA VAL A 147 -3.50 -11.66 2.53
C VAL A 147 -4.31 -10.49 3.07
N VAL A 148 -4.11 -10.15 4.34
CA VAL A 148 -4.91 -9.17 5.06
C VAL A 148 -4.03 -8.00 5.49
N GLU A 149 -4.28 -6.82 4.93
CA GLU A 149 -3.60 -5.58 5.29
C GLU A 149 -4.28 -4.91 6.48
N VAL A 150 -3.51 -4.52 7.49
CA VAL A 150 -3.93 -3.69 8.62
C VAL A 150 -4.31 -2.28 8.14
N GLY A 151 -5.47 -1.78 8.56
CA GLY A 151 -5.90 -0.43 8.24
C GLY A 151 -5.10 0.63 8.98
N LEU A 152 -5.07 0.57 10.31
CA LEU A 152 -4.38 1.54 11.16
C LEU A 152 -3.78 0.88 12.41
N GLY A 153 -2.52 1.23 12.71
CA GLY A 153 -1.84 0.68 13.88
C GLY A 153 -1.55 -0.81 13.71
N GLY A 154 -2.24 -1.63 14.43
CA GLY A 154 -2.17 -3.10 14.40
C GLY A 154 -2.88 -3.71 15.60
N ARG A 155 -2.46 -3.40 16.81
CA ARG A 155 -2.97 -4.00 18.06
C ARG A 155 -4.50 -3.90 18.22
N LEU A 156 -5.09 -2.78 17.87
CA LEU A 156 -6.53 -2.49 17.96
C LEU A 156 -7.21 -2.44 16.58
N ASP A 157 -6.53 -2.86 15.53
CA ASP A 157 -7.12 -2.90 14.20
C ASP A 157 -8.15 -4.01 14.07
N ALA A 158 -9.27 -3.75 13.40
CA ALA A 158 -10.33 -4.73 13.24
C ALA A 158 -9.87 -6.04 12.57
N THR A 159 -8.80 -5.99 11.77
CA THR A 159 -8.21 -7.18 11.15
C THR A 159 -7.47 -8.07 12.15
N ASN A 160 -7.13 -7.55 13.35
CA ASN A 160 -6.34 -8.28 14.36
C ASN A 160 -7.12 -9.38 15.11
N VAL A 161 -8.28 -9.72 14.62
CA VAL A 161 -9.10 -10.85 15.08
C VAL A 161 -8.72 -12.18 14.42
N ILE A 162 -7.91 -12.15 13.36
CA ILE A 162 -7.43 -13.36 12.67
C ILE A 162 -6.26 -14.02 13.42
N GLN A 163 -6.08 -15.32 13.17
CA GLN A 163 -4.90 -16.09 13.57
C GLN A 163 -4.09 -16.42 12.32
N PRO A 164 -3.09 -15.61 11.95
CA PRO A 164 -2.37 -15.78 10.70
C PRO A 164 -1.34 -16.91 10.77
N LEU A 165 -0.94 -17.43 9.61
CA LEU A 165 0.23 -18.31 9.48
C LEU A 165 1.55 -17.54 9.63
N VAL A 166 1.55 -16.28 9.18
CA VAL A 166 2.70 -15.37 9.25
C VAL A 166 2.21 -13.96 9.51
N SER A 167 2.82 -13.28 10.48
CA SER A 167 2.71 -11.82 10.66
C SER A 167 3.84 -11.13 9.91
N VAL A 168 3.53 -10.03 9.20
CA VAL A 168 4.51 -9.27 8.42
C VAL A 168 4.54 -7.83 8.91
N ILE A 169 5.71 -7.35 9.32
CA ILE A 169 5.93 -5.94 9.68
C ILE A 169 6.80 -5.30 8.59
N THR A 170 6.15 -4.49 7.75
CA THR A 170 6.83 -3.74 6.69
C THR A 170 7.56 -2.51 7.25
N SER A 171 8.11 -1.64 6.41
CA SER A 171 8.86 -0.45 6.85
C SER A 171 8.05 0.43 7.82
N LEU A 172 8.69 0.82 8.94
CA LEU A 172 8.15 1.68 9.96
C LEU A 172 8.76 3.09 9.84
N SER A 173 7.92 4.11 9.92
CA SER A 173 8.31 5.52 9.92
C SER A 173 7.25 6.36 10.64
N TYR A 174 7.54 7.64 10.86
CA TYR A 174 6.58 8.56 11.47
C TYR A 174 5.38 8.77 10.54
N ASP A 175 4.22 8.36 11.00
CA ASP A 175 2.91 8.61 10.39
C ASP A 175 1.82 8.45 11.45
N HIS A 176 0.69 9.15 11.31
CA HIS A 176 -0.42 9.13 12.27
C HIS A 176 0.02 9.37 13.72
N MET A 177 1.01 10.25 13.95
CA MET A 177 1.62 10.48 15.27
C MET A 177 0.58 10.87 16.34
N HIS A 178 -0.41 11.68 15.96
CA HIS A 178 -1.50 12.08 16.86
C HIS A 178 -2.37 10.91 17.36
N LEU A 179 -2.24 9.70 16.75
CA LEU A 179 -2.98 8.49 17.10
C LEU A 179 -2.08 7.41 17.70
N LEU A 180 -0.95 7.15 17.07
CA LEU A 180 -0.09 5.99 17.36
C LEU A 180 1.08 6.36 18.30
N GLY A 181 1.23 7.66 18.62
CA GLY A 181 2.30 8.17 19.48
C GLY A 181 3.36 8.97 18.75
N ASP A 182 4.13 9.74 19.52
CA ASP A 182 5.08 10.74 19.05
C ASP A 182 6.49 10.19 18.81
N THR A 183 6.72 8.91 19.13
CA THR A 183 8.00 8.22 18.95
C THR A 183 7.87 7.01 18.02
N LEU A 184 8.97 6.67 17.36
CA LEU A 184 9.01 5.49 16.49
C LEU A 184 8.80 4.20 17.29
N SER A 185 9.25 4.17 18.56
CA SER A 185 9.01 3.05 19.49
C SER A 185 7.51 2.84 19.76
N GLN A 186 6.74 3.91 19.99
CA GLN A 186 5.29 3.81 20.20
C GLN A 186 4.56 3.29 18.95
N ILE A 187 4.92 3.85 17.79
CA ILE A 187 4.37 3.40 16.50
C ILE A 187 4.70 1.93 16.24
N ALA A 188 5.94 1.52 16.54
CA ALA A 188 6.38 0.12 16.40
C ALA A 188 5.61 -0.81 17.33
N ALA A 189 5.37 -0.41 18.59
CA ALA A 189 4.62 -1.20 19.56
C ALA A 189 3.17 -1.44 19.12
N GLU A 190 2.48 -0.43 18.60
CA GLU A 190 1.12 -0.59 18.07
C GLU A 190 1.07 -1.55 16.89
N LYS A 191 2.06 -1.47 15.98
CA LYS A 191 2.11 -2.35 14.81
C LYS A 191 2.54 -3.78 15.15
N ALA A 192 3.47 -3.94 16.09
CA ALA A 192 3.87 -5.23 16.63
C ALA A 192 2.73 -5.98 17.34
N GLY A 193 1.63 -5.29 17.69
CA GLY A 193 0.44 -5.90 18.27
C GLY A 193 -0.30 -6.92 17.38
N ILE A 194 0.11 -7.08 16.12
CA ILE A 194 -0.39 -8.18 15.25
C ILE A 194 0.37 -9.49 15.44
N ILE A 195 1.49 -9.49 16.16
CA ILE A 195 2.28 -10.69 16.42
C ILE A 195 1.47 -11.59 17.37
N LYS A 196 1.39 -12.88 17.04
CA LYS A 196 0.62 -13.87 17.78
C LYS A 196 1.53 -14.91 18.39
N ALA A 197 1.08 -15.53 19.48
CA ALA A 197 1.84 -16.54 20.20
C ALA A 197 2.31 -17.69 19.28
N GLY A 198 3.62 -17.88 19.18
CA GLY A 198 4.26 -18.91 18.38
C GLY A 198 4.17 -18.74 16.86
N VAL A 199 3.52 -17.68 16.35
CA VAL A 199 3.39 -17.42 14.92
C VAL A 199 4.62 -16.67 14.40
N PRO A 200 5.29 -17.13 13.34
CA PRO A 200 6.43 -16.45 12.76
C PRO A 200 6.11 -15.01 12.35
N VAL A 201 7.08 -14.10 12.57
CA VAL A 201 7.00 -12.72 12.10
C VAL A 201 8.14 -12.41 11.14
N VAL A 202 7.78 -11.92 9.95
CA VAL A 202 8.73 -11.38 8.97
C VAL A 202 8.87 -9.89 9.18
N LEU A 203 10.10 -9.43 9.39
CA LEU A 203 10.44 -8.05 9.69
C LEU A 203 11.25 -7.44 8.55
N ALA A 204 10.72 -6.39 7.91
CA ALA A 204 11.48 -5.57 6.98
C ALA A 204 12.68 -4.89 7.68
N PRO A 205 13.71 -4.42 6.96
CA PRO A 205 14.76 -3.56 7.51
C PRO A 205 14.17 -2.34 8.21
N GLN A 206 14.61 -2.07 9.43
CA GLN A 206 14.09 -1.02 10.30
C GLN A 206 15.20 -0.12 10.86
N GLN A 207 14.82 1.07 11.32
CA GLN A 207 15.64 1.82 12.25
C GLN A 207 15.76 1.04 13.56
N ARG A 208 16.94 1.10 14.21
CA ARG A 208 17.27 0.28 15.39
C ARG A 208 16.23 0.42 16.52
N GLU A 209 15.69 1.62 16.72
CA GLU A 209 14.67 1.87 17.73
C GLU A 209 13.41 1.02 17.50
N ALA A 210 12.89 1.01 16.26
CA ALA A 210 11.71 0.23 15.90
C ALA A 210 12.00 -1.28 15.89
N GLU A 211 13.17 -1.67 15.38
CA GLU A 211 13.62 -3.08 15.36
C GLU A 211 13.55 -3.70 16.75
N LEU A 212 14.13 -3.04 17.76
CA LEU A 212 14.18 -3.55 19.13
C LEU A 212 12.78 -3.78 19.72
N ILE A 213 11.84 -2.88 19.47
CA ILE A 213 10.45 -3.01 19.95
C ILE A 213 9.75 -4.21 19.32
N VAL A 214 9.94 -4.43 18.02
CA VAL A 214 9.33 -5.58 17.34
C VAL A 214 9.95 -6.89 17.82
N LEU A 215 11.29 -6.95 18.00
CA LEU A 215 11.98 -8.11 18.53
C LEU A 215 11.54 -8.44 19.97
N GLU A 216 11.35 -7.42 20.82
CA GLU A 216 10.84 -7.61 22.18
C GLU A 216 9.40 -8.16 22.16
N ALA A 217 8.53 -7.62 21.30
CA ALA A 217 7.17 -8.12 21.15
C ALA A 217 7.16 -9.58 20.67
N ALA A 218 7.96 -9.91 19.67
CA ALA A 218 8.09 -11.29 19.18
C ALA A 218 8.62 -12.24 20.27
N SER A 219 9.61 -11.81 21.05
CA SER A 219 10.13 -12.62 22.17
C SER A 219 9.08 -12.91 23.24
N ARG A 220 8.23 -11.92 23.57
CA ARG A 220 7.13 -12.11 24.53
C ARG A 220 6.10 -13.13 24.05
N GLU A 221 5.84 -13.15 22.74
CA GLU A 221 4.91 -14.08 22.11
C GLU A 221 5.55 -15.43 21.75
N GLY A 222 6.86 -15.61 21.99
CA GLY A 222 7.58 -16.81 21.54
C GLY A 222 7.55 -16.98 20.02
N ALA A 223 7.39 -15.89 19.27
CA ALA A 223 7.27 -15.86 17.83
C ALA A 223 8.67 -15.89 17.17
N PRO A 224 8.95 -16.85 16.28
CA PRO A 224 10.18 -16.82 15.47
C PRO A 224 10.24 -15.55 14.61
N VAL A 225 11.42 -14.91 14.53
CA VAL A 225 11.62 -13.70 13.74
C VAL A 225 12.48 -13.99 12.53
N ILE A 226 11.99 -13.64 11.36
CA ILE A 226 12.71 -13.67 10.08
C ILE A 226 12.99 -12.23 9.67
N GLN A 227 14.26 -11.82 9.67
CA GLN A 227 14.69 -10.45 9.36
C GLN A 227 15.19 -10.36 7.92
N VAL A 228 14.48 -9.60 7.09
CA VAL A 228 14.95 -9.28 5.73
C VAL A 228 16.19 -8.39 5.81
N GLY A 229 17.22 -8.73 5.04
CA GLY A 229 18.57 -8.15 5.13
C GLY A 229 19.51 -8.88 6.09
N LYS A 230 19.01 -9.93 6.79
CA LYS A 230 19.84 -10.82 7.64
C LYS A 230 19.60 -12.29 7.32
N ASP A 231 18.35 -12.76 7.39
CA ASP A 231 17.96 -14.16 7.13
C ASP A 231 17.61 -14.38 5.65
N TRP A 232 17.22 -13.33 4.96
CA TRP A 232 17.09 -13.23 3.51
C TRP A 232 17.82 -11.99 3.04
N LEU A 233 18.89 -12.17 2.28
CA LEU A 233 19.69 -11.10 1.69
C LEU A 233 19.08 -10.71 0.34
N TYR A 234 19.27 -9.47 -0.08
CA TYR A 234 18.73 -8.97 -1.35
C TYR A 234 19.62 -7.85 -1.93
N ALA A 235 19.58 -7.72 -3.25
CA ALA A 235 20.20 -6.61 -3.96
C ALA A 235 19.32 -6.16 -5.13
N PRO A 236 19.32 -4.85 -5.47
CA PRO A 236 18.69 -4.38 -6.70
C PRO A 236 19.47 -4.89 -7.92
N GLY A 237 18.75 -5.19 -9.00
CA GLY A 237 19.31 -5.46 -10.30
C GLY A 237 19.07 -4.30 -11.27
N ALA A 238 18.98 -4.60 -12.57
CA ALA A 238 18.68 -3.62 -13.59
C ALA A 238 17.23 -3.11 -13.45
N HIS A 239 17.03 -1.83 -13.82
CA HIS A 239 15.72 -1.20 -13.84
C HIS A 239 15.55 -0.28 -15.06
N ASP A 240 14.31 -0.09 -15.47
CA ASP A 240 13.86 0.89 -16.44
C ASP A 240 12.42 1.31 -16.14
N LEU A 241 11.76 2.01 -17.07
CA LEU A 241 10.37 2.47 -16.86
C LEU A 241 9.31 1.36 -17.05
N ASP A 242 9.69 0.14 -17.42
CA ASP A 242 8.79 -1.02 -17.54
C ASP A 242 8.81 -1.89 -16.29
N GLY A 243 9.91 -1.82 -15.51
CA GLY A 243 10.08 -2.63 -14.32
C GLY A 243 11.48 -2.58 -13.75
N GLN A 244 11.69 -3.39 -12.75
CA GLN A 244 13.01 -3.58 -12.14
C GLN A 244 13.21 -5.04 -11.73
N SER A 245 14.47 -5.43 -11.64
CA SER A 245 14.86 -6.73 -11.13
C SER A 245 15.50 -6.62 -9.76
N LEU A 246 15.50 -7.73 -9.04
CA LEU A 246 16.21 -7.89 -7.78
C LEU A 246 16.72 -9.32 -7.65
N TYR A 247 17.72 -9.48 -6.83
CA TYR A 247 18.25 -10.76 -6.41
C TYR A 247 17.88 -11.00 -4.95
N ILE A 248 17.56 -12.25 -4.60
CA ILE A 248 17.27 -12.66 -3.21
C ILE A 248 17.98 -13.98 -2.98
N TRP A 249 18.74 -14.09 -1.89
CA TRP A 249 19.49 -15.28 -1.53
C TRP A 249 19.58 -15.48 -0.02
N SER A 250 19.90 -16.70 0.42
CA SER A 250 20.13 -17.00 1.82
C SER A 250 21.55 -16.62 2.28
N PRO A 251 21.80 -16.43 3.58
CA PRO A 251 23.15 -16.16 4.08
C PRO A 251 24.15 -17.30 3.75
N GLU A 252 23.68 -18.53 3.63
CA GLU A 252 24.49 -19.68 3.24
C GLU A 252 25.01 -19.58 1.80
N GLU A 253 24.26 -18.88 0.94
CA GLU A 253 24.63 -18.64 -0.46
C GLU A 253 25.52 -17.40 -0.63
N GLN A 254 25.81 -16.64 0.46
CA GLN A 254 26.65 -15.44 0.36
C GLN A 254 28.02 -15.67 -0.28
N PRO A 255 28.76 -16.75 0.02
CA PRO A 255 30.04 -17.02 -0.65
C PRO A 255 29.89 -17.25 -2.17
N LEU A 256 28.78 -17.84 -2.62
CA LEU A 256 28.47 -18.01 -4.04
C LEU A 256 28.14 -16.67 -4.70
N MET A 257 27.41 -15.82 -3.97
CA MET A 257 27.11 -14.47 -4.45
C MET A 257 28.37 -13.61 -4.58
N ASP A 258 29.32 -13.72 -3.64
CA ASP A 258 30.58 -13.01 -3.70
C ASP A 258 31.40 -13.46 -4.93
N ALA A 259 31.52 -14.77 -5.17
CA ALA A 259 32.18 -15.33 -6.36
C ALA A 259 31.51 -14.87 -7.67
N PHE A 260 30.17 -14.86 -7.71
CA PHE A 260 29.39 -14.38 -8.87
C PHE A 260 29.69 -12.89 -9.18
N VAL A 261 29.79 -12.06 -8.16
CA VAL A 261 30.14 -10.63 -8.32
C VAL A 261 31.58 -10.46 -8.77
N GLU A 262 32.56 -11.21 -8.17
CA GLU A 262 33.98 -11.15 -8.51
C GLU A 262 34.24 -11.61 -9.95
N SER A 263 33.51 -12.62 -10.44
CA SER A 263 33.64 -13.13 -11.82
C SER A 263 32.85 -12.30 -12.86
N ALA A 264 32.20 -11.21 -12.44
CA ALA A 264 31.29 -10.43 -13.27
C ALA A 264 30.15 -11.25 -13.89
N GLY A 265 29.71 -12.32 -13.20
CA GLY A 265 28.64 -13.19 -13.61
C GLY A 265 29.02 -14.35 -14.53
N GLU A 266 30.34 -14.68 -14.64
CA GLU A 266 30.81 -15.81 -15.45
C GLU A 266 30.77 -17.16 -14.69
N GLU A 267 30.31 -17.17 -13.42
CA GLU A 267 30.18 -18.39 -12.63
C GLU A 267 28.97 -19.24 -13.12
N GLU A 268 29.07 -20.57 -12.89
CA GLU A 268 28.01 -21.52 -13.20
C GLU A 268 26.75 -21.26 -12.33
N TRP A 269 26.95 -20.83 -11.07
CA TRP A 269 25.88 -20.43 -10.17
C TRP A 269 25.50 -18.96 -10.38
N ALA A 270 24.22 -18.67 -10.49
CA ALA A 270 23.68 -17.31 -10.51
C ALA A 270 22.62 -17.14 -9.41
N PRO A 271 22.62 -16.00 -8.69
CA PRO A 271 21.63 -15.75 -7.65
C PRO A 271 20.20 -15.74 -8.23
N PRO A 272 19.22 -16.22 -7.45
CA PRO A 272 17.81 -16.14 -7.87
C PRO A 272 17.40 -14.72 -8.21
N ARG A 273 16.99 -14.50 -9.46
CA ARG A 273 16.56 -13.20 -9.98
C ARG A 273 15.03 -13.16 -10.09
N TYR A 274 14.46 -12.05 -9.64
CA TYR A 274 13.04 -11.72 -9.71
C TYR A 274 12.84 -10.42 -10.47
N GLU A 275 11.68 -10.29 -11.10
CA GLU A 275 11.27 -9.09 -11.82
C GLU A 275 9.95 -8.57 -11.24
N ILE A 276 9.86 -7.26 -11.03
CA ILE A 276 8.66 -6.59 -10.53
C ILE A 276 8.35 -5.36 -11.39
N PRO A 277 7.08 -5.08 -11.70
CA PRO A 277 6.67 -3.87 -12.42
C PRO A 277 6.64 -2.63 -11.52
N LEU A 278 6.74 -2.82 -10.20
CA LEU A 278 6.72 -1.74 -9.22
C LEU A 278 8.09 -1.06 -9.15
N LEU A 279 8.14 0.25 -9.39
CA LEU A 279 9.39 1.00 -9.54
C LEU A 279 9.86 1.64 -8.22
N GLY A 280 11.18 1.84 -8.12
CA GLY A 280 11.87 2.45 -6.99
C GLY A 280 12.47 1.44 -6.01
N TYR A 281 13.62 1.78 -5.42
CA TYR A 281 14.37 0.89 -4.52
C TYR A 281 13.52 0.37 -3.33
N HIS A 282 12.60 1.18 -2.82
CA HIS A 282 11.71 0.74 -1.74
C HIS A 282 10.81 -0.44 -2.15
N GLN A 283 10.54 -0.63 -3.44
CA GLN A 283 9.79 -1.79 -3.94
C GLN A 283 10.65 -3.05 -4.02
N VAL A 284 11.96 -2.91 -4.20
CA VAL A 284 12.92 -4.02 -4.05
C VAL A 284 12.85 -4.57 -2.62
N VAL A 285 12.88 -3.68 -1.63
CA VAL A 285 12.71 -4.07 -0.21
C VAL A 285 11.36 -4.74 0.03
N ASN A 286 10.27 -4.17 -0.50
CA ASN A 286 8.93 -4.75 -0.37
C ASN A 286 8.85 -6.15 -1.00
N ALA A 287 9.49 -6.37 -2.15
CA ALA A 287 9.54 -7.68 -2.80
C ALA A 287 10.35 -8.71 -1.98
N ALA A 288 11.47 -8.30 -1.39
CA ALA A 288 12.23 -9.17 -0.48
C ALA A 288 11.42 -9.56 0.77
N VAL A 289 10.62 -8.62 1.32
CA VAL A 289 9.70 -8.90 2.44
C VAL A 289 8.59 -9.86 2.02
N ALA A 290 7.98 -9.65 0.86
CA ALA A 290 6.95 -10.54 0.32
C ALA A 290 7.50 -11.96 0.09
N TYR A 291 8.71 -12.06 -0.47
CA TYR A 291 9.41 -13.33 -0.65
C TYR A 291 9.64 -14.06 0.68
N ALA A 292 10.21 -13.37 1.66
CA ALA A 292 10.47 -13.95 2.99
C ALA A 292 9.17 -14.44 3.65
N ALA A 293 8.06 -13.69 3.51
CA ALA A 293 6.76 -14.07 4.05
C ALA A 293 6.19 -15.32 3.36
N LEU A 294 6.30 -15.42 2.03
CA LEU A 294 5.86 -16.60 1.26
C LEU A 294 6.68 -17.85 1.63
N ARG A 295 8.01 -17.71 1.77
CA ARG A 295 8.89 -18.81 2.20
C ARG A 295 8.59 -19.25 3.64
N THR A 296 8.24 -18.29 4.51
CA THR A 296 7.85 -18.58 5.91
C THR A 296 6.50 -19.30 5.98
N ALA A 297 5.54 -18.95 5.12
CA ALA A 297 4.22 -19.59 5.06
C ALA A 297 4.28 -21.07 4.64
N ASP A 298 5.35 -21.50 3.99
CA ASP A 298 5.59 -22.90 3.59
C ASP A 298 5.57 -23.85 4.80
N ALA A 299 6.18 -23.45 5.90
CA ALA A 299 6.14 -24.20 7.16
C ALA A 299 4.72 -24.32 7.75
N GLY A 300 3.81 -23.42 7.40
CA GLY A 300 2.39 -23.44 7.75
C GLY A 300 1.51 -24.20 6.75
N GLY A 301 2.10 -24.90 5.77
CA GLY A 301 1.39 -25.72 4.79
C GLY A 301 0.95 -24.99 3.52
N ILE A 302 1.33 -23.70 3.34
CA ILE A 302 1.08 -22.94 2.12
C ILE A 302 2.33 -22.93 1.25
N HIS A 303 2.52 -24.03 0.50
CA HIS A 303 3.69 -24.16 -0.37
C HIS A 303 3.56 -23.34 -1.66
N VAL A 304 4.43 -22.34 -1.83
CA VAL A 304 4.50 -21.51 -3.04
C VAL A 304 5.77 -21.85 -3.82
N PRO A 305 5.65 -22.56 -4.96
CA PRO A 305 6.81 -22.88 -5.80
C PRO A 305 7.55 -21.63 -6.26
N GLU A 306 8.86 -21.74 -6.37
CA GLU A 306 9.74 -20.64 -6.80
C GLU A 306 9.29 -20.01 -8.13
N ALA A 307 8.88 -20.84 -9.08
CA ALA A 307 8.34 -20.40 -10.39
C ALA A 307 7.08 -19.54 -10.22
N SER A 308 6.22 -19.86 -9.23
CA SER A 308 4.99 -19.12 -8.93
C SER A 308 5.30 -17.78 -8.27
N ILE A 309 6.33 -17.71 -7.41
CA ILE A 309 6.79 -16.43 -6.84
C ILE A 309 7.26 -15.50 -7.97
N ARG A 310 8.11 -16.02 -8.89
CA ARG A 310 8.59 -15.24 -10.05
C ARG A 310 7.44 -14.78 -10.95
N ALA A 311 6.49 -15.65 -11.25
CA ALA A 311 5.33 -15.31 -12.05
C ALA A 311 4.46 -14.25 -11.36
N GLY A 312 4.16 -14.43 -10.08
CA GLY A 312 3.35 -13.50 -9.29
C GLY A 312 4.01 -12.13 -9.14
N PHE A 313 5.31 -12.08 -8.89
CA PHE A 313 6.05 -10.82 -8.81
C PHE A 313 5.99 -10.05 -10.11
N ARG A 314 6.20 -10.74 -11.25
CA ARG A 314 6.13 -10.12 -12.58
C ARG A 314 4.74 -9.61 -12.95
N SER A 315 3.69 -10.27 -12.49
CA SER A 315 2.29 -9.93 -12.81
C SER A 315 1.63 -9.04 -11.75
N ALA A 316 2.33 -8.69 -10.67
CA ALA A 316 1.76 -7.89 -9.58
C ALA A 316 1.33 -6.51 -10.07
N VAL A 317 0.10 -6.12 -9.78
CA VAL A 317 -0.46 -4.81 -10.11
C VAL A 317 -0.77 -4.07 -8.82
N TRP A 318 -0.20 -2.88 -8.65
CA TRP A 318 -0.49 -2.03 -7.50
C TRP A 318 -0.48 -0.55 -7.93
N PRO A 319 -1.63 -0.01 -8.37
CA PRO A 319 -1.71 1.31 -8.98
C PRO A 319 -1.30 2.45 -8.03
N GLY A 320 -0.87 3.58 -8.61
CA GLY A 320 -0.54 4.79 -7.87
C GLY A 320 0.73 4.68 -7.01
N ARG A 321 1.68 3.82 -7.39
CA ARG A 321 3.00 3.69 -6.75
C ARG A 321 4.08 3.86 -7.81
N PHE A 322 4.58 5.08 -7.96
CA PHE A 322 5.49 5.50 -9.02
C PHE A 322 5.08 4.93 -10.39
N GLN A 323 3.78 5.02 -10.66
CA GLN A 323 3.19 4.43 -11.87
C GLN A 323 3.43 5.36 -13.06
N VAL A 324 4.11 4.85 -14.08
CA VAL A 324 4.36 5.57 -15.34
C VAL A 324 3.16 5.38 -16.27
N LEU A 325 2.42 6.44 -16.54
CA LEU A 325 1.25 6.43 -17.42
C LEU A 325 1.61 6.76 -18.87
N SER A 326 2.67 7.56 -19.08
CA SER A 326 3.17 7.95 -20.39
C SER A 326 4.68 8.21 -20.29
N ARG A 327 5.38 8.09 -21.42
CA ARG A 327 6.82 8.31 -21.53
C ARG A 327 7.20 9.61 -22.24
N SER A 328 6.29 10.20 -23.03
CA SER A 328 6.57 11.41 -23.80
C SER A 328 5.30 12.26 -24.01
N PRO A 329 5.08 13.31 -23.22
CA PRO A 329 5.82 13.63 -21.98
C PRO A 329 5.68 12.52 -20.94
N ALA A 330 6.67 12.37 -20.08
CA ALA A 330 6.58 11.40 -19.00
C ALA A 330 5.52 11.87 -17.99
N VAL A 331 4.58 10.98 -17.66
CA VAL A 331 3.54 11.23 -16.64
C VAL A 331 3.61 10.12 -15.60
N VAL A 332 3.89 10.51 -14.36
CA VAL A 332 4.07 9.60 -13.22
C VAL A 332 3.03 9.91 -12.14
N VAL A 333 2.40 8.87 -11.62
CA VAL A 333 1.45 8.95 -10.50
C VAL A 333 2.02 8.25 -9.27
N ASP A 334 2.11 8.97 -8.15
CA ASP A 334 2.51 8.42 -6.88
C ASP A 334 1.61 8.89 -5.74
N SER A 335 1.33 8.00 -4.80
CA SER A 335 0.49 8.26 -3.63
C SER A 335 1.29 8.72 -2.41
N ALA A 336 2.49 9.26 -2.57
CA ALA A 336 3.29 9.82 -1.48
C ALA A 336 2.48 10.89 -0.72
N HIS A 337 2.32 10.72 0.60
CA HIS A 337 1.42 11.54 1.42
C HIS A 337 1.99 11.87 2.82
N ASN A 338 3.27 11.62 3.05
CA ASN A 338 4.02 12.06 4.23
C ASN A 338 5.49 12.29 3.85
N ARG A 339 6.28 12.84 4.77
CA ARG A 339 7.68 13.21 4.51
C ARG A 339 8.52 12.04 4.01
N ASP A 340 8.45 10.87 4.66
CA ASP A 340 9.23 9.67 4.26
C ASP A 340 8.89 9.20 2.84
N SER A 341 7.60 9.16 2.47
CA SER A 341 7.21 8.79 1.11
C SER A 341 7.56 9.85 0.08
N ALA A 342 7.54 11.14 0.45
CA ALA A 342 8.02 12.23 -0.40
C ALA A 342 9.53 12.11 -0.70
N LEU A 343 10.33 11.77 0.32
CA LEU A 343 11.77 11.47 0.14
C LEU A 343 11.98 10.29 -0.80
N LYS A 344 11.24 9.19 -0.64
CA LYS A 344 11.34 8.01 -1.52
C LYS A 344 10.94 8.33 -2.96
N LEU A 345 9.89 9.15 -3.15
CA LEU A 345 9.49 9.66 -4.46
C LEU A 345 10.60 10.50 -5.10
N ARG A 346 11.22 11.41 -4.34
CA ARG A 346 12.35 12.21 -4.84
C ARG A 346 13.51 11.33 -5.30
N ILE A 347 13.91 10.35 -4.47
CA ILE A 347 14.98 9.41 -4.81
C ILE A 347 14.64 8.65 -6.10
N ALA A 348 13.40 8.17 -6.25
CA ALA A 348 12.97 7.50 -7.47
C ALA A 348 12.99 8.44 -8.68
N LEU A 349 12.60 9.71 -8.53
CA LEU A 349 12.70 10.70 -9.61
C LEU A 349 14.16 10.96 -10.04
N ASP A 350 15.09 10.99 -9.09
CA ASP A 350 16.52 11.15 -9.40
C ASP A 350 17.10 9.92 -10.10
N ASP A 351 16.61 8.74 -9.78
CA ASP A 351 17.05 7.46 -10.35
C ASP A 351 16.48 7.25 -11.78
N TYR A 352 15.17 7.40 -11.96
CA TYR A 352 14.50 7.12 -13.23
C TYR A 352 14.47 8.30 -14.23
N PHE A 353 14.60 9.53 -13.74
CA PHE A 353 14.55 10.75 -14.55
C PHE A 353 15.67 11.73 -14.18
N PRO A 354 16.94 11.30 -14.26
CA PRO A 354 18.08 12.11 -13.83
C PRO A 354 18.17 13.42 -14.60
N GLY A 355 18.20 14.55 -13.86
CA GLY A 355 18.36 15.89 -14.44
C GLY A 355 17.18 16.45 -15.24
N GLN A 356 16.11 15.68 -15.46
CA GLN A 356 14.93 16.15 -16.20
C GLN A 356 14.13 17.13 -15.34
N PRO A 357 13.61 18.24 -15.90
CA PRO A 357 12.75 19.17 -15.19
C PRO A 357 11.44 18.50 -14.75
N VAL A 358 10.99 18.77 -13.52
CA VAL A 358 9.76 18.18 -12.97
C VAL A 358 8.68 19.24 -12.83
N THR A 359 7.50 18.95 -13.40
CA THR A 359 6.24 19.62 -13.06
C THR A 359 5.51 18.75 -12.05
N LEU A 360 5.33 19.25 -10.82
CA LEU A 360 4.62 18.55 -9.76
C LEU A 360 3.17 19.02 -9.67
N ILE A 361 2.21 18.10 -9.73
CA ILE A 361 0.81 18.31 -9.36
C ILE A 361 0.68 17.85 -7.91
N PHE A 362 0.38 18.78 -7.00
CA PHE A 362 0.42 18.51 -5.57
C PHE A 362 -0.88 18.91 -4.87
N GLY A 363 -1.45 17.95 -4.14
CA GLY A 363 -2.55 18.19 -3.22
C GLY A 363 -2.46 17.20 -2.06
N ALA A 364 -2.64 17.68 -0.83
CA ALA A 364 -2.43 16.91 0.38
C ALA A 364 -3.65 16.93 1.30
N SER A 365 -3.69 16.00 2.25
CA SER A 365 -4.63 16.07 3.37
C SER A 365 -4.08 17.00 4.46
N GLY A 366 -4.95 17.82 5.07
CA GLY A 366 -4.56 18.85 6.02
C GLY A 366 -4.02 18.35 7.36
N ASP A 367 -4.16 17.04 7.63
CA ASP A 367 -3.63 16.35 8.82
C ASP A 367 -2.19 15.83 8.65
N LYS A 368 -1.58 16.05 7.47
CA LYS A 368 -0.23 15.55 7.15
C LYS A 368 0.85 16.61 7.34
N ASP A 369 2.09 16.15 7.47
CA ASP A 369 3.28 17.01 7.50
C ASP A 369 3.57 17.59 6.09
N ILE A 370 2.74 18.57 5.70
CA ILE A 370 2.85 19.22 4.38
C ILE A 370 4.19 19.96 4.23
N PRO A 371 4.67 20.75 5.23
CA PRO A 371 5.98 21.38 5.14
C PRO A 371 7.11 20.38 4.89
N GLY A 372 7.15 19.28 5.64
CA GLY A 372 8.15 18.23 5.45
C GLY A 372 8.09 17.57 4.09
N MET A 373 6.90 17.34 3.52
CA MET A 373 6.77 16.84 2.15
C MET A 373 7.31 17.84 1.13
N MET A 374 7.03 19.14 1.30
CA MET A 374 7.51 20.19 0.41
C MET A 374 9.03 20.35 0.48
N GLU A 375 9.62 20.27 1.69
CA GLU A 375 11.08 20.27 1.86
C GLU A 375 11.75 19.16 1.07
N GLU A 376 11.15 17.98 1.01
CA GLU A 376 11.70 16.85 0.26
C GLU A 376 11.50 16.97 -1.26
N LEU A 377 10.35 17.43 -1.74
CA LEU A 377 10.00 17.41 -3.16
C LEU A 377 10.44 18.67 -3.93
N LEU A 378 10.23 19.86 -3.34
CA LEU A 378 10.40 21.13 -4.07
C LEU A 378 11.82 21.40 -4.57
N PRO A 379 12.91 20.93 -3.93
CA PRO A 379 14.25 21.07 -4.51
C PRO A 379 14.42 20.42 -5.89
N ARG A 380 13.53 19.46 -6.23
CA ARG A 380 13.54 18.73 -7.52
C ARG A 380 12.55 19.29 -8.53
N VAL A 381 11.69 20.24 -8.11
CA VAL A 381 10.54 20.73 -8.86
C VAL A 381 10.85 22.05 -9.55
N SER A 382 10.65 22.13 -10.86
CA SER A 382 10.79 23.34 -11.65
C SER A 382 9.49 24.15 -11.74
N ARG A 383 8.34 23.49 -11.65
CA ARG A 383 7.00 24.08 -11.67
C ARG A 383 6.06 23.30 -10.77
N LEU A 384 5.26 23.99 -9.98
CA LEU A 384 4.28 23.39 -9.09
C LEU A 384 2.86 23.81 -9.52
N ILE A 385 1.97 22.83 -9.66
CA ILE A 385 0.53 23.05 -9.78
C ILE A 385 -0.11 22.52 -8.50
N VAL A 386 -0.59 23.42 -7.66
CA VAL A 386 -1.33 23.06 -6.45
C VAL A 386 -2.78 22.78 -6.83
N THR A 387 -3.31 21.68 -6.33
CA THR A 387 -4.67 21.21 -6.58
C THR A 387 -5.36 20.71 -5.31
N GLN A 388 -6.63 20.33 -5.42
CA GLN A 388 -7.43 19.78 -4.33
C GLN A 388 -8.25 18.60 -4.83
N ALA A 389 -8.11 17.46 -4.19
CA ALA A 389 -8.97 16.30 -4.42
C ALA A 389 -10.34 16.51 -3.76
N VAL A 390 -11.36 15.83 -4.27
CA VAL A 390 -12.72 15.82 -3.71
C VAL A 390 -12.74 14.92 -2.46
N HIS A 391 -12.21 15.45 -1.36
CA HIS A 391 -12.16 14.73 -0.08
C HIS A 391 -12.27 15.71 1.10
N PRO A 392 -13.04 15.36 2.18
CA PRO A 392 -13.27 16.27 3.33
C PRO A 392 -12.02 16.72 4.06
N ARG A 393 -10.93 15.91 4.03
CA ARG A 393 -9.65 16.24 4.66
C ARG A 393 -8.69 17.00 3.76
N ALA A 394 -9.05 17.26 2.49
CA ALA A 394 -8.15 17.95 1.57
C ALA A 394 -7.77 19.33 2.12
N ALA A 395 -6.47 19.65 2.05
CA ALA A 395 -5.94 20.95 2.47
C ALA A 395 -6.38 22.05 1.48
N ASP A 396 -6.49 23.28 1.98
CA ASP A 396 -6.81 24.43 1.15
C ASP A 396 -5.66 24.70 0.16
N PRO A 397 -5.96 24.77 -1.15
CA PRO A 397 -4.95 25.09 -2.17
C PRO A 397 -4.22 26.41 -1.94
N GLN A 398 -4.86 27.41 -1.33
CA GLN A 398 -4.23 28.70 -1.03
C GLN A 398 -3.17 28.57 0.08
N GLU A 399 -3.43 27.75 1.10
CA GLU A 399 -2.45 27.42 2.13
C GLU A 399 -1.25 26.71 1.54
N LEU A 400 -1.49 25.69 0.68
CA LEU A 400 -0.45 24.93 -0.01
C LEU A 400 0.41 25.86 -0.89
N SER A 401 -0.24 26.74 -1.65
CA SER A 401 0.44 27.72 -2.51
C SER A 401 1.32 28.69 -1.71
N SER A 402 0.80 29.19 -0.58
CA SER A 402 1.53 30.10 0.30
C SER A 402 2.77 29.45 0.94
N LEU A 403 2.66 28.16 1.30
CA LEU A 403 3.80 27.38 1.81
C LEU A 403 4.86 27.18 0.70
N ALA A 404 4.45 26.80 -0.50
CA ALA A 404 5.35 26.51 -1.62
C ALA A 404 6.10 27.75 -2.11
N GLN A 405 5.47 28.93 -2.11
CA GLN A 405 6.12 30.20 -2.51
C GLN A 405 7.38 30.52 -1.70
N ARG A 406 7.43 30.09 -0.44
CA ARG A 406 8.62 30.26 0.42
C ARG A 406 9.85 29.51 -0.07
N HIS A 407 9.65 28.51 -0.92
CA HIS A 407 10.72 27.72 -1.54
C HIS A 407 11.18 28.26 -2.91
N GLY A 408 10.64 29.40 -3.38
CA GLY A 408 11.06 30.03 -4.64
C GLY A 408 10.60 29.32 -5.91
N VAL A 409 9.67 28.36 -5.81
CA VAL A 409 9.13 27.61 -6.96
C VAL A 409 7.99 28.41 -7.61
N ARG A 410 7.85 28.32 -8.93
CA ARG A 410 6.69 28.86 -9.65
C ARG A 410 5.45 28.03 -9.31
N VAL A 411 4.44 28.69 -8.73
CA VAL A 411 3.20 28.03 -8.27
C VAL A 411 2.03 28.50 -9.12
N GLU A 412 1.26 27.56 -9.63
CA GLU A 412 -0.07 27.76 -10.20
C GLU A 412 -1.08 27.02 -9.32
N THR A 413 -2.23 27.61 -9.04
CA THR A 413 -3.30 26.96 -8.28
C THR A 413 -4.43 26.62 -9.24
N LEU A 414 -4.78 25.35 -9.36
CA LEU A 414 -5.82 24.88 -10.29
C LEU A 414 -6.54 23.65 -9.74
N ALA A 415 -7.85 23.75 -9.62
CA ALA A 415 -8.74 22.64 -9.26
C ALA A 415 -9.86 22.55 -10.33
N PRO A 416 -10.45 21.37 -10.54
CA PRO A 416 -10.14 20.07 -9.91
C PRO A 416 -8.82 19.46 -10.42
N VAL A 417 -8.45 18.28 -9.89
CA VAL A 417 -7.23 17.53 -10.24
C VAL A 417 -7.12 17.26 -11.76
N GLU A 418 -8.24 16.94 -12.40
CA GLU A 418 -8.31 16.76 -13.86
C GLU A 418 -7.81 17.99 -14.62
N ALA A 419 -8.24 19.20 -14.22
CA ALA A 419 -7.81 20.45 -14.84
C ALA A 419 -6.32 20.71 -14.61
N ALA A 420 -5.79 20.38 -13.43
CA ALA A 420 -4.37 20.46 -13.12
C ALA A 420 -3.54 19.53 -14.01
N LEU A 421 -4.01 18.29 -14.21
CA LEU A 421 -3.35 17.32 -15.10
C LEU A 421 -3.39 17.77 -16.56
N ALA A 422 -4.55 18.22 -17.07
CA ALA A 422 -4.69 18.75 -18.42
C ALA A 422 -3.72 19.91 -18.66
N ARG A 423 -3.66 20.86 -17.70
CA ARG A 423 -2.74 22.02 -17.76
C ARG A 423 -1.27 21.61 -17.75
N ALA A 424 -0.92 20.58 -16.96
CA ALA A 424 0.45 20.08 -16.93
C ALA A 424 0.84 19.47 -18.28
N ILE A 425 -0.05 18.69 -18.91
CA ILE A 425 0.15 18.08 -20.24
C ILE A 425 0.27 19.16 -21.32
N GLU A 426 -0.67 20.10 -21.39
CA GLU A 426 -0.69 21.19 -22.40
C GLU A 426 0.58 22.06 -22.38
N ARG A 427 1.22 22.18 -21.22
CA ARG A 427 2.43 23.00 -21.04
C ARG A 427 3.71 22.20 -20.91
N ALA A 428 3.64 20.90 -21.12
CA ALA A 428 4.79 20.02 -21.04
C ALA A 428 5.83 20.38 -22.11
N ARG A 429 7.10 20.37 -21.73
CA ARG A 429 8.21 20.58 -22.64
C ARG A 429 8.89 19.24 -22.96
N PRO A 430 9.56 19.11 -24.10
CA PRO A 430 10.35 17.93 -24.37
C PRO A 430 11.34 17.64 -23.23
N GLY A 431 11.34 16.39 -22.75
CA GLY A 431 12.21 15.97 -21.63
C GLY A 431 11.71 16.39 -20.24
N GLU A 432 10.54 17.00 -20.10
CA GLU A 432 9.91 17.29 -18.81
C GLU A 432 9.14 16.09 -18.28
N VAL A 433 9.14 15.91 -16.95
CA VAL A 433 8.38 14.88 -16.24
C VAL A 433 7.24 15.54 -15.49
N ILE A 434 6.03 15.06 -15.69
CA ILE A 434 4.84 15.43 -14.92
C ILE A 434 4.66 14.40 -13.83
N VAL A 435 4.59 14.84 -12.58
CA VAL A 435 4.43 13.96 -11.40
C VAL A 435 3.20 14.42 -10.62
N SER A 436 2.32 13.51 -10.24
CA SER A 436 1.26 13.79 -9.26
C SER A 436 1.58 13.12 -7.93
N ALA A 437 1.46 13.88 -6.82
CA ALA A 437 1.72 13.37 -5.48
C ALA A 437 1.05 14.22 -4.38
N GLY A 438 1.24 13.81 -3.13
CA GLY A 438 0.78 14.49 -1.92
C GLY A 438 -0.42 13.80 -1.26
N SER A 439 -1.18 13.00 -2.01
CA SER A 439 -2.35 12.30 -1.48
C SER A 439 -2.70 11.09 -2.34
N LEU A 440 -3.21 10.03 -1.70
CA LEU A 440 -3.83 8.90 -2.38
C LEU A 440 -5.01 9.35 -3.25
N PHE A 441 -5.79 10.33 -2.78
CA PHE A 441 -6.96 10.84 -3.49
C PHE A 441 -6.59 11.61 -4.76
N VAL A 442 -5.52 12.42 -4.71
CA VAL A 442 -4.98 13.08 -5.91
C VAL A 442 -4.51 12.05 -6.93
N ALA A 443 -3.78 11.01 -6.49
CA ALA A 443 -3.35 9.93 -7.37
C ALA A 443 -4.55 9.20 -7.99
N GLY A 444 -5.60 8.92 -7.21
CA GLY A 444 -6.84 8.32 -7.69
C GLY A 444 -7.52 9.17 -8.76
N GLU A 445 -7.74 10.47 -8.49
CA GLU A 445 -8.39 11.37 -9.46
C GLU A 445 -7.57 11.53 -10.75
N VAL A 446 -6.23 11.54 -10.67
CA VAL A 446 -5.36 11.52 -11.86
C VAL A 446 -5.58 10.25 -12.68
N LEU A 447 -5.62 9.09 -12.03
CA LEU A 447 -5.86 7.81 -12.71
C LEU A 447 -7.26 7.74 -13.32
N ALA A 448 -8.28 8.31 -12.66
CA ALA A 448 -9.64 8.40 -13.19
C ALA A 448 -9.72 9.31 -14.43
N ALA A 449 -9.01 10.44 -14.43
CA ALA A 449 -9.00 11.40 -15.54
C ALA A 449 -8.13 10.94 -16.73
N TRP A 450 -7.13 10.10 -16.48
CA TRP A 450 -6.13 9.69 -17.47
C TRP A 450 -6.71 9.13 -18.77
N PRO A 451 -7.69 8.21 -18.80
CA PRO A 451 -8.23 7.65 -20.03
C PRO A 451 -8.78 8.70 -21.01
N GLN A 452 -9.23 9.85 -20.49
CA GLN A 452 -9.74 10.96 -21.30
C GLN A 452 -8.61 11.86 -21.77
N LEU A 453 -7.61 12.12 -20.90
CA LEU A 453 -6.53 13.07 -21.14
C LEU A 453 -5.33 12.50 -21.91
N GLN A 454 -5.15 11.17 -21.93
CA GLN A 454 -4.07 10.54 -22.69
C GLN A 454 -4.08 10.91 -24.19
N ARG A 455 -5.23 11.30 -24.74
CA ARG A 455 -5.37 11.76 -26.15
C ARG A 455 -4.61 13.06 -26.40
N LEU A 456 -4.46 13.93 -25.40
CA LEU A 456 -3.69 15.17 -25.51
C LEU A 456 -2.20 14.86 -25.72
N VAL A 457 -1.69 13.82 -25.05
CA VAL A 457 -0.31 13.35 -25.18
C VAL A 457 -0.03 12.84 -26.59
N VAL A 458 -0.95 12.10 -27.19
CA VAL A 458 -0.80 11.51 -28.53
C VAL A 458 -0.84 12.59 -29.63
N SER A 459 -1.67 13.62 -29.49
CA SER A 459 -1.81 14.71 -30.48
C SER A 459 -0.56 15.59 -30.57
N GLU A 460 0.13 15.85 -29.46
CA GLU A 460 1.37 16.67 -29.46
C GLU A 460 2.55 15.92 -30.10
N THR A 461 2.62 14.60 -29.93
CA THR A 461 3.67 13.78 -30.56
C THR A 461 3.48 13.71 -32.10
N ALA A 462 2.24 13.85 -32.60
CA ALA A 462 1.93 13.89 -34.02
C ALA A 462 2.18 15.29 -34.67
N ALA A 463 2.05 16.34 -33.89
CA ALA A 463 2.28 17.73 -34.35
C ALA A 463 3.78 18.13 -34.33
N ALA A 464 4.62 17.36 -33.62
CA ALA A 464 6.07 17.60 -33.53
C ALA A 464 6.91 16.75 -34.51
N ARG A 465 6.26 15.97 -35.39
CA ARG A 465 6.83 15.23 -36.53
C ARG A 465 6.46 15.95 -37.84
#